data_66aa9774f10e00492995957c00f526eb
#
_entry.id   66aa9774f10e00492995957c00f526eb
#
_cell.length_a   1.000
_cell.length_b   1.000
_cell.length_c   1.000
_cell.angle_alpha   90.00
_cell.angle_beta   90.00
_cell.angle_gamma   90.00
#
_symmetry.space_group_name_H-M   'P 1'
#
loop_
_entity.id
_entity.type
_entity.pdbx_description
1 polymer ?
#
loop_
_entity_poly.entity_id
_entity_poly.type
_entity_poly.pdbx_seq_one_letter_code
_entity_poly.pdbx_strand_id
1 'polypeptide(L)'
;MSAPVHAKAYRLPLRSKLLAWLEATPQKVASPQQWQGMLNNLQSVRNEEIERAELTDFNFYYKPDFCIGKEELIEIAECKLASCRPTLETYWNQAYRPSLEVTTVTDKLPKRIEPKAKRFVEKAQVCYQHPSIGYWIIRSDYEDIITVAPNWIVLDHKGKMLNSCWFPSALEAFDAMHQSIRKTLSGYGQEQPIACYDEYAFLGGNNYQEWFICLPKWPLPYRDGHFKLNQLLVHIRTTERIDHDGRPLLMVEEIQSPWHADIRKHGSTTDKAEIGKNDLVADAPFAKEWHELAIKAVIALAVKQNCAQIGFTTGKQQCERWWNMKGLMNLYDLDIPKCLKKIAAQYDCANDWATITTRKPIGKVRRTPKGEWIVQDANEVAIAPPVKSKDVALHYLNVRSTPVKERIRVLQVSSVLKQAMKAGEIPLFGW
;
A
#
# COMPACT_ATOMS: atom_id res chain seq x y z
N MET A 1 -9.89 20.14 -14.20
CA MET A 1 -10.48 18.79 -14.11
C MET A 1 -9.33 17.82 -13.94
N SER A 2 -9.08 17.33 -12.73
CA SER A 2 -8.11 16.26 -12.52
C SER A 2 -8.73 14.97 -13.08
N ALA A 3 -7.94 14.26 -13.88
CA ALA A 3 -8.32 12.99 -14.47
C ALA A 3 -8.84 12.01 -13.40
N PRO A 4 -9.73 11.09 -13.77
CA PRO A 4 -10.16 10.02 -12.87
C PRO A 4 -8.94 9.29 -12.33
N VAL A 5 -9.04 8.86 -11.08
CA VAL A 5 -7.98 8.11 -10.40
C VAL A 5 -7.72 6.83 -11.18
N HIS A 6 -6.74 6.87 -12.05
CA HIS A 6 -6.27 5.66 -12.71
C HIS A 6 -5.38 4.90 -11.74
N ALA A 7 -5.69 3.63 -11.53
CA ALA A 7 -4.76 2.68 -10.95
C ALA A 7 -3.42 2.81 -11.68
N LYS A 8 -2.35 3.15 -10.94
CA LYS A 8 -1.01 3.11 -11.52
C LYS A 8 -0.48 1.70 -11.33
N ALA A 9 -0.42 0.95 -12.41
CA ALA A 9 0.20 -0.37 -12.42
C ALA A 9 1.66 -0.27 -12.86
N TYR A 10 2.55 -0.91 -12.11
CA TYR A 10 3.97 -1.00 -12.41
C TYR A 10 4.37 -2.47 -12.53
N ARG A 11 5.06 -2.82 -13.59
CA ARG A 11 5.73 -4.11 -13.66
C ARG A 11 6.97 -4.07 -12.78
N LEU A 12 7.10 -5.02 -11.86
CA LEU A 12 8.31 -5.15 -11.05
C LEU A 12 9.46 -5.65 -11.92
N PRO A 13 10.65 -5.03 -11.88
CA PRO A 13 11.81 -5.42 -12.68
C PRO A 13 12.52 -6.62 -12.03
N LEU A 14 11.86 -7.77 -12.03
CA LEU A 14 12.35 -9.01 -11.44
C LEU A 14 12.75 -10.01 -12.52
N ARG A 15 13.88 -10.72 -12.31
CA ARG A 15 14.47 -11.66 -13.25
C ARG A 15 14.19 -13.11 -12.86
N SER A 16 13.93 -13.97 -13.84
CA SER A 16 13.95 -15.42 -13.65
C SER A 16 15.39 -15.93 -13.61
N LYS A 17 15.77 -16.60 -12.53
CA LYS A 17 17.09 -17.26 -12.44
C LYS A 17 17.16 -18.47 -13.35
N LEU A 18 16.03 -19.17 -13.53
CA LEU A 18 15.94 -20.32 -14.43
C LEU A 18 16.20 -19.90 -15.88
N LEU A 19 15.51 -18.84 -16.36
CA LEU A 19 15.73 -18.34 -17.72
C LEU A 19 17.17 -17.86 -17.92
N ALA A 20 17.71 -17.13 -16.95
CA ALA A 20 19.10 -16.67 -16.99
C ALA A 20 20.10 -17.83 -17.07
N TRP A 21 19.83 -18.92 -16.36
CA TRP A 21 20.65 -20.11 -16.42
C TRP A 21 20.51 -20.85 -17.77
N LEU A 22 19.27 -21.00 -18.27
CA LEU A 22 19.03 -21.60 -19.60
C LEU A 22 19.75 -20.81 -20.70
N GLU A 23 19.68 -19.49 -20.69
CA GLU A 23 20.39 -18.63 -21.64
C GLU A 23 21.91 -18.82 -21.59
N ALA A 24 22.48 -18.91 -20.38
CA ALA A 24 23.91 -18.99 -20.13
C ALA A 24 24.51 -20.39 -20.30
N THR A 25 23.70 -21.45 -20.20
CA THR A 25 24.22 -22.82 -20.30
C THR A 25 24.80 -23.12 -21.70
N PRO A 26 25.98 -23.74 -21.79
CA PRO A 26 26.56 -24.12 -23.08
C PRO A 26 25.83 -25.26 -23.77
N GLN A 27 25.04 -26.05 -23.04
CA GLN A 27 24.26 -27.15 -23.56
C GLN A 27 23.18 -26.67 -24.52
N LYS A 28 23.26 -27.03 -25.79
CA LYS A 28 22.29 -26.60 -26.81
C LYS A 28 21.15 -27.62 -26.99
N VAL A 29 21.46 -28.90 -26.93
CA VAL A 29 20.50 -30.00 -27.12
C VAL A 29 20.86 -31.15 -26.19
N ALA A 30 19.89 -31.73 -25.51
CA ALA A 30 20.09 -32.89 -24.65
C ALA A 30 18.86 -33.79 -24.59
N SER A 31 19.00 -35.01 -24.09
CA SER A 31 17.86 -35.88 -23.83
C SER A 31 17.03 -35.38 -22.64
N PRO A 32 15.75 -35.77 -22.51
CA PRO A 32 14.90 -35.46 -21.37
C PRO A 32 15.57 -35.76 -20.02
N GLN A 33 16.22 -36.92 -19.90
CA GLN A 33 16.91 -37.35 -18.67
C GLN A 33 18.11 -36.44 -18.35
N GLN A 34 18.86 -36.01 -19.37
CA GLN A 34 20.01 -35.13 -19.15
C GLN A 34 19.54 -33.74 -18.69
N TRP A 35 18.52 -33.14 -19.34
CA TRP A 35 17.94 -31.88 -18.91
C TRP A 35 17.40 -31.98 -17.48
N GLN A 36 16.64 -33.03 -17.17
CA GLN A 36 16.11 -33.24 -15.82
C GLN A 36 17.24 -33.38 -14.79
N GLY A 37 18.32 -34.12 -15.11
CA GLY A 37 19.48 -34.22 -14.22
C GLY A 37 20.16 -32.88 -13.98
N MET A 38 20.30 -32.05 -15.01
CA MET A 38 20.86 -30.70 -14.89
C MET A 38 19.98 -29.79 -14.03
N LEU A 39 18.67 -29.79 -14.25
CA LEU A 39 17.72 -28.98 -13.50
C LEU A 39 17.61 -29.40 -12.02
N ASN A 40 17.59 -30.70 -11.73
CA ASN A 40 17.53 -31.22 -10.36
C ASN A 40 18.78 -30.86 -9.53
N ASN A 41 19.90 -30.62 -10.18
CA ASN A 41 21.17 -30.26 -9.53
C ASN A 41 21.37 -28.71 -9.43
N LEU A 42 20.42 -27.91 -9.88
CA LEU A 42 20.51 -26.44 -9.81
C LEU A 42 20.27 -25.90 -8.41
N GLN A 43 21.33 -25.64 -7.66
CA GLN A 43 21.24 -25.04 -6.33
C GLN A 43 20.90 -23.54 -6.35
N SER A 44 21.18 -22.85 -7.46
CA SER A 44 20.97 -21.40 -7.60
C SER A 44 19.53 -21.00 -7.96
N VAL A 45 18.70 -21.94 -8.43
CA VAL A 45 17.32 -21.74 -8.83
C VAL A 45 16.39 -22.40 -7.81
N ARG A 46 15.29 -21.76 -7.49
CA ARG A 46 14.30 -22.35 -6.58
C ARG A 46 13.51 -23.45 -7.27
N ASN A 47 13.24 -24.54 -6.53
CA ASN A 47 12.43 -25.65 -7.05
C ASN A 47 11.06 -25.16 -7.51
N GLU A 48 10.41 -24.24 -6.76
CA GLU A 48 9.14 -23.64 -7.16
C GLU A 48 9.22 -22.97 -8.54
N GLU A 49 10.33 -22.31 -8.88
CA GLU A 49 10.52 -21.68 -10.18
C GLU A 49 10.56 -22.74 -11.31
N ILE A 50 11.25 -23.88 -11.08
CA ILE A 50 11.32 -24.98 -12.03
C ILE A 50 9.96 -25.67 -12.18
N GLU A 51 9.24 -25.88 -11.07
CA GLU A 51 7.88 -26.42 -11.04
C GLU A 51 6.90 -25.54 -11.80
N ARG A 52 6.94 -24.22 -11.57
CA ARG A 52 6.07 -23.26 -12.25
C ARG A 52 6.40 -23.09 -13.73
N ALA A 53 7.62 -23.40 -14.14
CA ALA A 53 8.02 -23.49 -15.55
C ALA A 53 7.58 -24.82 -16.21
N GLU A 54 7.00 -25.76 -15.43
CA GLU A 54 6.63 -27.11 -15.86
C GLU A 54 7.83 -27.91 -16.43
N LEU A 55 9.02 -27.67 -15.90
CA LEU A 55 10.25 -28.35 -16.30
C LEU A 55 10.70 -29.43 -15.28
N THR A 56 9.75 -30.03 -14.55
CA THR A 56 10.04 -31.02 -13.50
C THR A 56 9.93 -32.48 -13.96
N ASP A 57 9.19 -32.76 -15.03
CA ASP A 57 8.96 -34.12 -15.51
C ASP A 57 8.93 -34.22 -17.03
N PHE A 58 10.09 -34.26 -17.63
CA PHE A 58 10.22 -34.37 -19.09
C PHE A 58 9.79 -35.75 -19.62
N ASN A 59 9.88 -36.81 -18.79
CA ASN A 59 9.53 -38.15 -19.22
C ASN A 59 8.05 -38.32 -19.49
N PHE A 60 7.22 -37.45 -18.94
CA PHE A 60 5.77 -37.42 -19.21
C PHE A 60 5.46 -36.89 -20.61
N TYR A 61 6.24 -35.93 -21.08
CA TYR A 61 5.96 -35.21 -22.35
C TYR A 61 6.78 -35.72 -23.53
N TYR A 62 7.96 -36.28 -23.29
CA TYR A 62 8.91 -36.65 -24.33
C TYR A 62 9.34 -38.13 -24.24
N LYS A 63 9.50 -38.77 -25.42
CA LYS A 63 10.07 -40.11 -25.48
C LYS A 63 11.56 -40.10 -25.08
N PRO A 64 12.11 -41.16 -24.47
CA PRO A 64 13.50 -41.21 -24.02
C PRO A 64 14.53 -40.86 -25.09
N ASP A 65 14.28 -41.25 -26.34
CA ASP A 65 15.20 -41.03 -27.47
C ASP A 65 15.03 -39.63 -28.13
N PHE A 66 14.15 -38.80 -27.61
CA PHE A 66 13.95 -37.46 -28.12
C PHE A 66 15.03 -36.54 -27.60
N CYS A 67 15.48 -35.58 -28.44
CA CYS A 67 16.42 -34.54 -28.04
C CYS A 67 15.67 -33.20 -27.99
N ILE A 68 15.76 -32.50 -26.86
CA ILE A 68 15.11 -31.23 -26.62
C ILE A 68 16.14 -30.12 -26.80
N GLY A 69 15.80 -29.12 -27.61
CA GLY A 69 16.61 -27.92 -27.80
C GLY A 69 16.51 -26.96 -26.59
N LYS A 70 17.60 -26.26 -26.30
CA LYS A 70 17.63 -25.25 -25.23
C LYS A 70 16.60 -24.13 -25.48
N GLU A 71 16.48 -23.69 -26.71
CA GLU A 71 15.54 -22.65 -27.15
C GLU A 71 14.09 -23.06 -26.87
N GLU A 72 13.75 -24.32 -27.07
CA GLU A 72 12.41 -24.85 -26.74
C GLU A 72 12.14 -24.80 -25.22
N LEU A 73 13.11 -25.12 -24.38
CA LEU A 73 12.98 -24.99 -22.93
C LEU A 73 12.83 -23.53 -22.49
N ILE A 74 13.54 -22.59 -23.15
CA ILE A 74 13.40 -21.16 -22.89
C ILE A 74 11.99 -20.71 -23.23
N GLU A 75 11.45 -21.07 -24.40
CA GLU A 75 10.08 -20.71 -24.81
C GLU A 75 9.02 -21.26 -23.84
N ILE A 76 9.16 -22.51 -23.44
CA ILE A 76 8.26 -23.13 -22.45
C ILE A 76 8.33 -22.36 -21.13
N ALA A 77 9.55 -22.14 -20.60
CA ALA A 77 9.74 -21.45 -19.32
C ALA A 77 9.22 -20.00 -19.38
N GLU A 78 9.45 -19.26 -20.45
CA GLU A 78 8.94 -17.90 -20.63
C GLU A 78 7.40 -17.88 -20.63
N CYS A 79 6.78 -18.77 -21.38
CA CYS A 79 5.33 -18.87 -21.48
C CYS A 79 4.71 -19.18 -20.10
N LYS A 80 5.22 -20.18 -19.40
CA LYS A 80 4.70 -20.61 -18.09
C LYS A 80 4.95 -19.60 -16.98
N LEU A 81 6.18 -19.10 -16.88
CA LEU A 81 6.55 -18.10 -15.87
C LEU A 81 5.93 -16.73 -16.11
N ALA A 82 5.40 -16.45 -17.31
CA ALA A 82 4.65 -15.21 -17.57
C ALA A 82 3.43 -15.05 -16.65
N SER A 83 2.83 -16.16 -16.20
CA SER A 83 1.71 -16.16 -15.25
C SER A 83 2.13 -15.74 -13.84
N CYS A 84 3.38 -15.97 -13.46
CA CYS A 84 3.94 -15.62 -12.15
C CYS A 84 4.48 -14.17 -12.10
N ARG A 85 4.43 -13.41 -13.21
CA ARG A 85 4.93 -12.03 -13.26
C ARG A 85 3.99 -11.09 -12.53
N PRO A 86 4.44 -10.47 -11.41
CA PRO A 86 3.59 -9.61 -10.63
C PRO A 86 3.49 -8.20 -11.23
N THR A 87 2.32 -7.58 -11.04
CA THR A 87 2.12 -6.13 -11.15
C THR A 87 2.03 -5.53 -9.76
N LEU A 88 2.60 -4.35 -9.59
CA LEU A 88 2.43 -3.54 -8.39
C LEU A 88 1.47 -2.41 -8.71
N GLU A 89 0.35 -2.37 -8.03
CA GLU A 89 -0.73 -1.42 -8.28
C GLU A 89 -0.96 -0.53 -7.06
N THR A 90 -1.40 0.68 -7.29
CA THR A 90 -1.89 1.57 -6.24
C THR A 90 -3.12 2.30 -6.73
N TYR A 91 -4.12 2.37 -5.86
CA TYR A 91 -5.39 3.04 -6.13
C TYR A 91 -5.56 4.30 -5.27
N TRP A 92 -4.48 4.74 -4.65
CA TRP A 92 -4.51 5.86 -3.74
C TRP A 92 -4.76 7.18 -4.46
N ASN A 93 -5.72 7.95 -3.95
CA ASN A 93 -5.91 9.34 -4.31
C ASN A 93 -5.71 10.24 -3.09
N GLN A 94 -4.65 11.06 -3.11
CA GLN A 94 -4.37 12.05 -2.05
C GLN A 94 -5.54 13.00 -1.79
N ALA A 95 -6.44 13.16 -2.76
CA ALA A 95 -7.65 13.98 -2.63
C ALA A 95 -8.59 13.51 -1.49
N TYR A 96 -8.47 12.25 -1.04
CA TYR A 96 -9.28 11.73 0.06
C TYR A 96 -8.70 11.97 1.44
N ARG A 97 -7.44 12.39 1.55
CA ARG A 97 -6.90 12.72 2.86
C ARG A 97 -7.44 14.06 3.35
N PRO A 98 -7.98 14.09 4.56
CA PRO A 98 -8.25 15.37 5.22
C PRO A 98 -6.90 16.05 5.44
N SER A 99 -6.63 17.05 4.65
CA SER A 99 -5.41 17.85 4.72
C SER A 99 -5.80 19.32 4.55
N LEU A 100 -5.30 20.14 5.44
CA LEU A 100 -5.48 21.58 5.39
C LEU A 100 -4.13 22.25 5.55
N GLU A 101 -3.78 23.08 4.58
CA GLU A 101 -2.68 24.03 4.70
C GLU A 101 -3.24 25.39 5.05
N VAL A 102 -2.63 26.02 6.04
CA VAL A 102 -2.96 27.42 6.37
C VAL A 102 -2.41 28.31 5.27
N THR A 103 -3.28 29.10 4.66
CA THR A 103 -2.88 30.13 3.71
C THR A 103 -3.24 31.51 4.26
N THR A 104 -2.48 32.53 3.88
CA THR A 104 -2.88 33.93 4.12
C THR A 104 -4.06 34.27 3.24
N VAL A 105 -5.03 35.01 3.81
CA VAL A 105 -6.36 35.26 3.23
C VAL A 105 -6.33 35.93 1.84
N THR A 106 -5.21 36.56 1.47
CA THR A 106 -5.18 37.46 0.30
C THR A 106 -4.69 36.80 -1.00
N ASP A 107 -3.90 35.73 -0.98
CA ASP A 107 -3.13 35.39 -2.17
C ASP A 107 -3.62 34.15 -2.95
N LYS A 108 -4.55 33.35 -2.41
CA LYS A 108 -4.93 32.06 -3.02
C LYS A 108 -6.44 31.81 -3.12
N LEU A 109 -7.28 32.80 -2.82
CA LEU A 109 -8.74 32.64 -2.97
C LEU A 109 -9.15 32.48 -4.44
N PRO A 110 -10.27 31.80 -4.73
CA PRO A 110 -10.71 31.62 -6.10
C PRO A 110 -11.01 32.99 -6.77
N LYS A 111 -10.64 33.10 -8.05
CA LYS A 111 -10.85 34.35 -8.83
C LYS A 111 -12.32 34.79 -8.90
N ARG A 112 -13.24 33.86 -8.77
CA ARG A 112 -14.67 34.12 -8.70
C ARG A 112 -15.20 33.61 -7.38
N ILE A 113 -15.91 34.41 -6.64
CA ILE A 113 -16.54 34.06 -5.37
C ILE A 113 -18.02 34.32 -5.52
N GLU A 114 -18.83 33.34 -5.11
CA GLU A 114 -20.30 33.48 -5.11
C GLU A 114 -20.73 34.71 -4.31
N PRO A 115 -21.70 35.50 -4.80
CA PRO A 115 -22.13 36.74 -4.12
C PRO A 115 -22.48 36.53 -2.64
N LYS A 116 -23.11 35.42 -2.30
CA LYS A 116 -23.46 35.08 -0.91
C LYS A 116 -22.23 34.87 -0.01
N ALA A 117 -21.13 34.40 -0.58
CA ALA A 117 -19.88 34.12 0.15
C ALA A 117 -19.02 35.38 0.32
N LYS A 118 -19.17 36.39 -0.54
CA LYS A 118 -18.32 37.59 -0.52
C LYS A 118 -18.28 38.27 0.85
N ARG A 119 -19.42 38.46 1.48
CA ARG A 119 -19.52 39.09 2.80
C ARG A 119 -18.74 38.33 3.90
N PHE A 120 -18.64 37.01 3.80
CA PHE A 120 -17.85 36.21 4.74
C PHE A 120 -16.35 36.31 4.42
N VAL A 121 -16.00 36.34 3.15
CA VAL A 121 -14.61 36.46 2.69
C VAL A 121 -14.03 37.84 3.00
N GLU A 122 -14.79 38.90 2.88
CA GLU A 122 -14.39 40.29 3.20
C GLU A 122 -14.03 40.47 4.69
N LYS A 123 -14.62 39.68 5.57
CA LYS A 123 -14.34 39.65 7.02
C LYS A 123 -13.59 38.39 7.46
N ALA A 124 -12.86 37.73 6.55
CA ALA A 124 -12.11 36.54 6.84
C ALA A 124 -10.92 36.79 7.76
N GLN A 125 -10.80 36.00 8.81
CA GLN A 125 -9.67 36.02 9.77
C GLN A 125 -8.65 34.91 9.51
N VAL A 126 -9.15 33.74 9.11
CA VAL A 126 -8.30 32.55 8.84
C VAL A 126 -8.83 31.86 7.60
N CYS A 127 -7.93 31.45 6.75
CA CYS A 127 -8.24 30.66 5.57
C CYS A 127 -7.38 29.41 5.52
N TYR A 128 -8.01 28.27 5.40
CA TYR A 128 -7.36 26.98 5.17
C TYR A 128 -7.67 26.54 3.75
N GLN A 129 -6.66 26.09 3.02
CA GLN A 129 -6.83 25.56 1.68
C GLN A 129 -6.49 24.06 1.65
N HIS A 130 -7.33 23.28 0.97
CA HIS A 130 -6.97 21.91 0.64
C HIS A 130 -5.92 21.90 -0.49
N PRO A 131 -4.71 21.33 -0.28
CA PRO A 131 -3.57 21.54 -1.18
C PRO A 131 -3.79 21.01 -2.60
N SER A 132 -4.59 19.96 -2.76
CA SER A 132 -4.73 19.27 -4.05
C SER A 132 -6.02 19.57 -4.82
N ILE A 133 -7.08 20.05 -4.14
CA ILE A 133 -8.43 20.09 -4.74
C ILE A 133 -8.96 21.52 -4.86
N GLY A 134 -8.32 22.48 -4.20
CA GLY A 134 -8.73 23.89 -4.27
C GLY A 134 -10.04 24.16 -3.54
N TYR A 135 -10.35 23.46 -2.46
CA TYR A 135 -11.39 23.83 -1.51
C TYR A 135 -10.80 24.72 -0.43
N TRP A 136 -11.63 25.62 0.11
CA TRP A 136 -11.24 26.54 1.18
C TRP A 136 -12.20 26.45 2.34
N ILE A 137 -11.65 26.51 3.55
CA ILE A 137 -12.40 26.71 4.80
C ILE A 137 -11.98 28.05 5.34
N ILE A 138 -12.96 28.94 5.53
CA ILE A 138 -12.74 30.31 5.92
C ILE A 138 -13.44 30.58 7.24
N ARG A 139 -12.72 31.09 8.23
CA ARG A 139 -13.28 31.68 9.45
C ARG A 139 -13.57 33.14 9.18
N SER A 140 -14.79 33.55 9.44
CA SER A 140 -15.26 34.91 9.24
C SER A 140 -15.83 35.47 10.53
N ASP A 141 -15.52 36.73 10.82
CA ASP A 141 -16.15 37.50 11.89
C ASP A 141 -17.43 38.26 11.38
N TYR A 142 -18.00 37.78 10.26
CA TYR A 142 -19.26 38.30 9.78
C TYR A 142 -20.39 37.94 10.73
N GLU A 143 -21.04 38.95 11.27
CA GLU A 143 -22.25 38.82 12.10
C GLU A 143 -23.49 39.04 11.26
N ASP A 144 -24.46 38.16 11.35
CA ASP A 144 -25.79 38.29 10.79
C ASP A 144 -26.81 38.31 11.95
N ILE A 145 -28.03 38.78 11.69
CA ILE A 145 -29.13 38.91 12.67
C ILE A 145 -29.39 37.61 13.45
N ILE A 146 -28.96 36.46 12.91
CA ILE A 146 -29.22 35.11 13.44
C ILE A 146 -27.95 34.42 13.96
N THR A 147 -26.74 34.93 13.67
CA THR A 147 -25.49 34.22 13.94
C THR A 147 -24.55 35.01 14.82
N VAL A 148 -24.07 34.35 15.87
CA VAL A 148 -22.99 34.86 16.70
C VAL A 148 -21.66 34.42 16.08
N ALA A 149 -20.78 35.36 15.76
CA ALA A 149 -19.44 35.08 15.26
C ALA A 149 -18.60 34.27 16.27
N PRO A 150 -17.63 33.44 15.83
CA PRO A 150 -17.14 33.31 14.46
C PRO A 150 -17.88 32.26 13.64
N ASN A 151 -18.11 32.55 12.38
CA ASN A 151 -18.74 31.67 11.42
C ASN A 151 -17.70 31.04 10.51
N TRP A 152 -17.87 29.76 10.19
CA TRP A 152 -17.01 29.03 9.26
C TRP A 152 -17.78 28.74 7.98
N ILE A 153 -17.19 29.06 6.83
CA ILE A 153 -17.74 28.69 5.52
C ILE A 153 -16.78 27.83 4.74
N VAL A 154 -17.32 27.06 3.81
CA VAL A 154 -16.55 26.23 2.87
C VAL A 154 -16.83 26.71 1.45
N LEU A 155 -15.78 26.98 0.69
CA LEU A 155 -15.87 27.25 -0.74
C LEU A 155 -15.30 26.07 -1.52
N ASP A 156 -15.98 25.67 -2.61
CA ASP A 156 -15.46 24.73 -3.57
C ASP A 156 -14.40 25.38 -4.50
N HIS A 157 -13.78 24.58 -5.36
CA HIS A 157 -12.77 25.02 -6.34
C HIS A 157 -13.28 26.08 -7.33
N LYS A 158 -14.60 26.30 -7.41
CA LYS A 158 -15.22 27.34 -8.24
C LYS A 158 -15.59 28.57 -7.44
N GLY A 159 -15.31 28.58 -6.12
CA GLY A 159 -15.66 29.66 -5.23
C GLY A 159 -17.14 29.70 -4.83
N LYS A 160 -17.84 28.57 -5.00
CA LYS A 160 -19.23 28.41 -4.59
C LYS A 160 -19.27 27.96 -3.13
N MET A 161 -20.17 28.58 -2.36
CA MET A 161 -20.36 28.22 -0.95
C MET A 161 -21.05 26.87 -0.81
N LEU A 162 -20.44 25.98 -0.05
CA LEU A 162 -20.96 24.65 0.19
C LEU A 162 -22.22 24.70 1.04
N ASN A 163 -23.28 24.01 0.62
CA ASN A 163 -24.58 23.94 1.27
C ASN A 163 -25.26 25.31 1.46
N SER A 164 -24.72 26.40 0.91
CA SER A 164 -25.20 27.78 1.10
C SER A 164 -25.38 28.16 2.57
N CYS A 165 -24.62 27.56 3.49
CA CYS A 165 -24.68 27.79 4.93
C CYS A 165 -23.29 27.97 5.55
N TRP A 166 -23.27 28.43 6.77
CA TRP A 166 -22.09 28.53 7.63
C TRP A 166 -22.08 27.36 8.64
N PHE A 167 -20.92 27.15 9.24
CA PHE A 167 -20.67 26.08 10.22
C PHE A 167 -20.22 26.71 11.54
N PRO A 168 -20.66 26.21 12.71
CA PRO A 168 -20.28 26.75 14.01
C PRO A 168 -18.84 26.44 14.42
N SER A 169 -18.19 25.48 13.79
CA SER A 169 -16.81 25.13 14.09
C SER A 169 -15.99 24.79 12.85
N ALA A 170 -14.66 24.92 12.95
CA ALA A 170 -13.74 24.50 11.91
C ALA A 170 -13.88 23.00 11.59
N LEU A 171 -14.13 22.18 12.62
CA LEU A 171 -14.26 20.75 12.47
C LEU A 171 -15.48 20.35 11.63
N GLU A 172 -16.63 21.02 11.86
CA GLU A 172 -17.85 20.79 11.07
C GLU A 172 -17.71 21.27 9.64
N ALA A 173 -17.07 22.44 9.44
CA ALA A 173 -16.74 22.94 8.10
C ALA A 173 -15.83 21.99 7.35
N PHE A 174 -14.83 21.45 8.05
CA PHE A 174 -13.89 20.46 7.50
C PHE A 174 -14.59 19.14 7.16
N ASP A 175 -15.46 18.64 8.03
CA ASP A 175 -16.26 17.45 7.77
C ASP A 175 -17.16 17.63 6.54
N ALA A 176 -17.84 18.74 6.42
CA ALA A 176 -18.70 19.06 5.28
C ALA A 176 -17.90 19.15 3.97
N MET A 177 -16.73 19.78 4.00
CA MET A 177 -15.80 19.80 2.86
C MET A 177 -15.41 18.38 2.42
N HIS A 178 -14.99 17.58 3.38
CA HIS A 178 -14.54 16.21 3.12
C HIS A 178 -15.64 15.33 2.53
N GLN A 179 -16.87 15.47 3.02
CA GLN A 179 -18.04 14.77 2.48
C GLN A 179 -18.39 15.22 1.05
N SER A 180 -18.29 16.51 0.77
CA SER A 180 -18.51 17.05 -0.58
C SER A 180 -17.49 16.51 -1.57
N ILE A 181 -16.22 16.46 -1.17
CA ILE A 181 -15.14 15.87 -1.97
C ILE A 181 -15.43 14.41 -2.26
N ARG A 182 -15.75 13.61 -1.23
CA ARG A 182 -16.10 12.19 -1.39
C ARG A 182 -17.28 11.99 -2.34
N LYS A 183 -18.36 12.76 -2.16
CA LYS A 183 -19.52 12.69 -3.04
C LYS A 183 -19.20 13.01 -4.49
N THR A 184 -18.37 14.01 -4.73
CA THR A 184 -17.93 14.39 -6.08
C THR A 184 -17.10 13.28 -6.73
N LEU A 185 -16.23 12.64 -5.96
CA LEU A 185 -15.38 11.56 -6.44
C LEU A 185 -16.13 10.25 -6.63
N SER A 186 -17.11 9.92 -5.78
CA SER A 186 -17.98 8.74 -5.94
C SER A 186 -18.96 8.85 -7.10
N GLY A 187 -19.34 10.05 -7.50
CA GLY A 187 -20.24 10.31 -8.64
C GLY A 187 -19.65 9.95 -10.02
N TYR A 188 -18.37 9.60 -10.09
CA TYR A 188 -17.70 9.14 -11.32
C TYR A 188 -17.82 7.61 -11.57
N GLY A 189 -18.69 6.91 -10.84
CA GLY A 189 -19.14 5.57 -11.22
C GLY A 189 -18.09 4.45 -11.13
N GLN A 190 -16.97 4.68 -10.48
CA GLN A 190 -15.97 3.64 -10.26
C GLN A 190 -15.95 3.26 -8.78
N GLU A 191 -16.40 2.03 -8.47
CA GLU A 191 -16.08 1.32 -7.23
C GLU A 191 -14.57 1.03 -7.21
N GLN A 192 -13.74 2.03 -6.94
CA GLN A 192 -12.31 1.81 -6.78
C GLN A 192 -12.02 1.46 -5.32
N PRO A 193 -11.12 0.52 -5.06
CA PRO A 193 -10.65 0.27 -3.72
C PRO A 193 -9.97 1.55 -3.21
N ILE A 194 -10.54 2.12 -2.17
CA ILE A 194 -10.01 3.29 -1.48
C ILE A 194 -9.11 2.75 -0.38
N ALA A 195 -7.95 3.37 -0.16
CA ALA A 195 -7.15 3.11 1.02
C ALA A 195 -8.04 3.27 2.26
N CYS A 196 -8.27 2.21 3.01
CA CYS A 196 -9.22 2.19 4.11
C CYS A 196 -8.56 1.86 5.46
N TYR A 197 -7.25 1.70 5.49
CA TYR A 197 -6.51 1.20 6.66
C TYR A 197 -5.42 2.15 7.18
N ASP A 198 -5.47 3.43 6.85
CA ASP A 198 -4.52 4.44 7.33
C ASP A 198 -4.57 4.64 8.86
N GLU A 199 -5.69 4.35 9.47
CA GLU A 199 -5.87 4.36 10.93
C GLU A 199 -4.99 3.37 11.68
N TYR A 200 -4.52 2.32 10.99
CA TYR A 200 -3.62 1.31 11.54
C TYR A 200 -2.14 1.60 11.24
N ALA A 201 -1.82 2.71 10.59
CA ALA A 201 -0.46 3.18 10.43
C ALA A 201 0.00 3.95 11.68
N PHE A 202 1.30 4.03 11.91
CA PHE A 202 1.82 4.94 12.91
C PHE A 202 1.46 6.38 12.55
N LEU A 203 0.94 7.13 13.51
CA LEU A 203 0.65 8.54 13.32
C LEU A 203 1.93 9.34 13.08
N GLY A 204 1.81 10.46 12.34
CA GLY A 204 2.93 11.36 12.04
C GLY A 204 3.78 10.96 10.82
N GLY A 205 3.37 9.95 10.06
CA GLY A 205 3.94 9.67 8.74
C GLY A 205 3.27 10.51 7.65
N ASN A 206 4.03 10.82 6.60
CA ASN A 206 3.54 11.48 5.41
C ASN A 206 3.24 10.45 4.31
N ASN A 207 2.51 10.87 3.28
CA ASN A 207 2.29 10.12 2.06
C ASN A 207 1.93 8.64 2.29
N TYR A 208 0.92 8.38 3.14
CA TYR A 208 0.40 7.02 3.32
C TYR A 208 -0.07 6.46 1.99
N GLN A 209 0.34 5.24 1.67
CA GLN A 209 -0.04 4.56 0.44
C GLN A 209 -0.32 3.08 0.70
N GLU A 210 -1.28 2.55 -0.03
CA GLU A 210 -1.54 1.11 -0.13
C GLU A 210 -1.12 0.60 -1.50
N TRP A 211 -0.39 -0.51 -1.51
CA TRP A 211 0.17 -1.15 -2.69
C TRP A 211 -0.32 -2.58 -2.77
N PHE A 212 -0.68 -2.99 -3.96
CA PHE A 212 -1.26 -4.29 -4.24
C PHE A 212 -0.39 -5.02 -5.25
N ILE A 213 0.12 -6.19 -4.88
CA ILE A 213 0.80 -7.08 -5.81
C ILE A 213 -0.24 -8.05 -6.35
N CYS A 214 -0.53 -7.94 -7.64
CA CYS A 214 -1.49 -8.77 -8.34
C CYS A 214 -0.78 -9.65 -9.37
N LEU A 215 -1.38 -10.80 -9.70
CA LEU A 215 -0.93 -11.73 -10.74
C LEU A 215 -1.95 -11.79 -11.88
N PRO A 216 -2.02 -10.77 -12.75
CA PRO A 216 -3.13 -10.62 -13.70
C PRO A 216 -3.19 -11.73 -14.77
N LYS A 217 -2.12 -12.49 -14.96
CA LYS A 217 -2.04 -13.62 -15.91
C LYS A 217 -2.16 -14.98 -15.22
N TRP A 218 -2.39 -15.03 -13.90
CA TRP A 218 -2.55 -16.30 -13.20
C TRP A 218 -3.79 -17.03 -13.69
N PRO A 219 -3.71 -18.33 -14.04
CA PRO A 219 -4.80 -19.03 -14.72
C PRO A 219 -6.00 -19.38 -13.84
N LEU A 220 -5.81 -19.39 -12.51
CA LEU A 220 -6.86 -19.73 -11.55
C LEU A 220 -7.52 -18.46 -11.00
N PRO A 221 -8.85 -18.40 -10.87
CA PRO A 221 -9.55 -17.23 -10.37
C PRO A 221 -9.42 -17.11 -8.87
N TYR A 222 -9.02 -15.93 -8.41
CA TYR A 222 -9.11 -15.53 -7.01
C TYR A 222 -9.58 -14.09 -6.93
N ARG A 223 -10.45 -13.79 -6.01
CA ARG A 223 -10.92 -12.43 -5.73
C ARG A 223 -10.92 -12.19 -4.23
N ASP A 224 -10.14 -11.23 -3.79
CA ASP A 224 -10.07 -10.82 -2.40
C ASP A 224 -11.39 -10.22 -1.91
N GLY A 225 -11.79 -10.57 -0.68
CA GLY A 225 -13.04 -10.13 -0.09
C GLY A 225 -13.05 -8.69 0.42
N HIS A 226 -11.87 -8.13 0.78
CA HIS A 226 -11.74 -6.79 1.37
C HIS A 226 -11.61 -5.70 0.31
N PHE A 227 -10.68 -5.87 -0.63
CA PHE A 227 -10.37 -4.89 -1.68
C PHE A 227 -11.11 -5.17 -2.97
N LYS A 228 -11.74 -6.35 -3.09
CA LYS A 228 -12.45 -6.84 -4.29
C LYS A 228 -11.55 -6.84 -5.55
N LEU A 229 -10.24 -7.00 -5.35
CA LEU A 229 -9.27 -7.12 -6.42
C LEU A 229 -9.10 -8.56 -6.88
N ASN A 230 -8.95 -8.74 -8.19
CA ASN A 230 -8.67 -10.04 -8.78
C ASN A 230 -7.18 -10.38 -8.62
N GLN A 231 -6.87 -11.66 -8.35
CA GLN A 231 -5.53 -12.20 -8.19
C GLN A 231 -4.63 -11.36 -7.26
N LEU A 232 -5.20 -10.80 -6.19
CA LEU A 232 -4.45 -10.07 -5.17
C LEU A 232 -3.61 -11.03 -4.33
N LEU A 233 -2.31 -11.01 -4.53
CA LEU A 233 -1.36 -11.86 -3.80
C LEU A 233 -0.87 -11.21 -2.51
N VAL A 234 -0.46 -9.94 -2.57
CA VAL A 234 0.09 -9.22 -1.43
C VAL A 234 -0.47 -7.80 -1.35
N HIS A 235 -0.80 -7.39 -0.14
CA HIS A 235 -1.13 -6.02 0.22
C HIS A 235 -0.01 -5.44 1.09
N ILE A 236 0.42 -4.19 0.78
CA ILE A 236 1.49 -3.50 1.49
C ILE A 236 1.00 -2.10 1.84
N ARG A 237 1.28 -1.66 3.06
CA ARG A 237 1.02 -0.28 3.51
C ARG A 237 2.33 0.42 3.80
N THR A 238 2.48 1.63 3.30
CA THR A 238 3.69 2.43 3.49
C THR A 238 3.39 3.86 3.88
N THR A 239 4.34 4.48 4.61
CA THR A 239 4.39 5.93 4.86
C THR A 239 5.81 6.44 4.60
N GLU A 240 5.93 7.70 4.26
CA GLU A 240 7.22 8.38 4.21
C GLU A 240 7.52 9.02 5.57
N ARG A 241 8.77 8.86 6.02
CA ARG A 241 9.26 9.39 7.30
C ARG A 241 10.69 9.88 7.17
N ILE A 242 11.13 10.55 8.20
CA ILE A 242 12.54 10.91 8.42
C ILE A 242 12.93 10.28 9.75
N ASP A 243 14.09 9.63 9.82
CA ASP A 243 14.62 9.10 11.07
C ASP A 243 15.26 10.21 11.92
N HIS A 244 15.73 9.85 13.11
CA HIS A 244 16.38 10.83 14.02
C HIS A 244 17.68 11.40 13.48
N ASP A 245 18.31 10.74 12.51
CA ASP A 245 19.55 11.21 11.85
C ASP A 245 19.24 12.08 10.61
N GLY A 246 17.98 12.39 10.34
CA GLY A 246 17.54 13.20 9.20
C GLY A 246 17.47 12.45 7.86
N ARG A 247 17.55 11.10 7.85
CA ARG A 247 17.56 10.31 6.62
C ARG A 247 16.14 9.99 6.15
N PRO A 248 15.83 10.19 4.85
CA PRO A 248 14.54 9.79 4.28
C PRO A 248 14.33 8.28 4.37
N LEU A 249 13.14 7.88 4.84
CA LEU A 249 12.76 6.52 5.15
C LEU A 249 11.42 6.17 4.49
N LEU A 250 11.36 5.07 3.74
CA LEU A 250 10.11 4.42 3.36
C LEU A 250 9.73 3.44 4.47
N MET A 251 8.71 3.77 5.26
CA MET A 251 8.24 2.93 6.35
C MET A 251 7.21 1.93 5.84
N VAL A 252 7.48 0.66 6.04
CA VAL A 252 6.52 -0.44 5.83
C VAL A 252 5.69 -0.59 7.09
N GLU A 253 4.46 -0.10 7.01
CA GLU A 253 3.51 -0.16 8.12
C GLU A 253 2.93 -1.56 8.29
N GLU A 254 2.73 -2.27 7.15
CA GLU A 254 2.27 -3.66 7.12
C GLU A 254 2.54 -4.31 5.77
N ILE A 255 2.73 -5.63 5.81
CA ILE A 255 2.61 -6.53 4.66
C ILE A 255 1.72 -7.71 5.02
N GLN A 256 0.85 -8.12 4.12
CA GLN A 256 -0.02 -9.28 4.29
C GLN A 256 -0.32 -9.94 2.94
N SER A 257 -0.63 -11.24 2.95
CA SER A 257 -1.09 -11.94 1.78
C SER A 257 -2.50 -12.49 2.03
N PRO A 258 -3.54 -11.81 1.53
CA PRO A 258 -4.92 -12.27 1.67
C PRO A 258 -5.12 -13.64 1.07
N TRP A 259 -4.64 -13.88 -0.14
CA TRP A 259 -4.77 -15.16 -0.84
C TRP A 259 -4.17 -16.33 -0.06
N HIS A 260 -2.93 -16.21 0.43
CA HIS A 260 -2.33 -17.27 1.24
C HIS A 260 -2.97 -17.39 2.64
N ALA A 261 -3.58 -16.31 3.17
CA ALA A 261 -4.36 -16.40 4.40
C ALA A 261 -5.63 -17.25 4.19
N ASP A 262 -6.33 -17.04 3.08
CA ASP A 262 -7.50 -17.83 2.72
C ASP A 262 -7.13 -19.29 2.42
N ILE A 263 -6.02 -19.55 1.71
CA ILE A 263 -5.50 -20.92 1.48
C ILE A 263 -5.22 -21.62 2.82
N ARG A 264 -4.58 -20.96 3.78
CA ARG A 264 -4.33 -21.56 5.11
C ARG A 264 -5.60 -21.88 5.89
N LYS A 265 -6.64 -21.09 5.68
CA LYS A 265 -7.93 -21.25 6.37
C LYS A 265 -8.81 -22.32 5.74
N HIS A 266 -8.84 -22.39 4.44
CA HIS A 266 -9.82 -23.16 3.68
C HIS A 266 -9.22 -24.31 2.86
N GLY A 267 -7.89 -24.35 2.68
CA GLY A 267 -7.22 -25.24 1.72
C GLY A 267 -7.19 -24.66 0.30
N SER A 268 -6.45 -25.32 -0.58
CA SER A 268 -6.34 -24.90 -1.99
C SER A 268 -6.53 -26.05 -2.97
N THR A 269 -6.89 -25.68 -4.20
CA THR A 269 -7.01 -26.63 -5.32
C THR A 269 -6.48 -25.99 -6.62
N THR A 270 -5.96 -26.82 -7.50
CA THR A 270 -5.61 -26.46 -8.88
C THR A 270 -6.71 -26.77 -9.88
N ASP A 271 -7.72 -27.56 -9.47
CA ASP A 271 -8.89 -27.85 -10.30
C ASP A 271 -9.91 -26.71 -10.26
N LYS A 272 -10.12 -26.06 -11.40
CA LYS A 272 -11.11 -24.98 -11.53
C LYS A 272 -12.53 -25.39 -11.13
N ALA A 273 -12.88 -26.66 -11.32
CA ALA A 273 -14.20 -27.16 -10.99
C ALA A 273 -14.44 -27.34 -9.48
N GLU A 274 -13.38 -27.39 -8.70
CA GLU A 274 -13.42 -27.54 -7.24
C GLU A 274 -13.32 -26.20 -6.49
N ILE A 275 -12.90 -25.11 -7.17
CA ILE A 275 -12.80 -23.80 -6.55
C ILE A 275 -14.17 -23.34 -6.06
N GLY A 276 -14.24 -22.96 -4.78
CA GLY A 276 -15.45 -22.53 -4.08
C GLY A 276 -16.30 -23.68 -3.52
N LYS A 277 -16.04 -24.94 -3.90
CA LYS A 277 -16.66 -26.08 -3.22
C LYS A 277 -15.97 -26.33 -1.89
N ASN A 278 -16.75 -26.54 -0.83
CA ASN A 278 -16.23 -26.68 0.54
C ASN A 278 -15.26 -25.55 0.94
N ASP A 279 -15.51 -24.33 0.42
CA ASP A 279 -14.69 -23.14 0.62
C ASP A 279 -13.25 -23.23 0.05
N LEU A 280 -12.92 -24.24 -0.75
CA LEU A 280 -11.60 -24.39 -1.36
C LEU A 280 -11.23 -23.16 -2.20
N VAL A 281 -9.99 -22.70 -2.02
CA VAL A 281 -9.44 -21.52 -2.70
C VAL A 281 -8.56 -21.97 -3.87
N ALA A 282 -8.47 -21.17 -4.90
CA ALA A 282 -7.51 -21.38 -5.98
C ALA A 282 -6.08 -21.42 -5.44
N ASP A 283 -5.23 -22.33 -5.94
CA ASP A 283 -3.80 -22.36 -5.60
C ASP A 283 -3.09 -21.08 -6.07
N ALA A 284 -2.09 -20.65 -5.33
CA ALA A 284 -1.30 -19.46 -5.60
C ALA A 284 0.20 -19.75 -5.57
N PRO A 285 1.03 -19.07 -6.41
CA PRO A 285 2.47 -19.18 -6.32
C PRO A 285 3.03 -18.42 -5.11
N PHE A 286 4.31 -18.59 -4.83
CA PHE A 286 5.04 -17.93 -3.74
C PHE A 286 4.52 -18.30 -2.33
N ALA A 287 4.01 -19.51 -2.13
CA ALA A 287 3.39 -19.94 -0.86
C ALA A 287 4.29 -19.70 0.36
N LYS A 288 5.60 -19.93 0.24
CA LYS A 288 6.60 -19.72 1.30
C LYS A 288 7.37 -18.39 1.16
N GLU A 289 7.27 -17.72 0.03
CA GLU A 289 8.13 -16.58 -0.34
C GLU A 289 7.36 -15.29 -0.65
N TRP A 290 6.04 -15.25 -0.42
CA TRP A 290 5.22 -14.06 -0.69
C TRP A 290 5.73 -12.79 0.05
N HIS A 291 6.28 -12.95 1.25
CA HIS A 291 6.88 -11.85 2.01
C HIS A 291 8.21 -11.38 1.39
N GLU A 292 8.99 -12.28 0.78
CA GLU A 292 10.18 -11.91 0.02
C GLU A 292 9.79 -11.10 -1.22
N LEU A 293 8.70 -11.47 -1.91
CA LEU A 293 8.16 -10.71 -3.04
C LEU A 293 7.68 -9.32 -2.60
N ALA A 294 7.01 -9.21 -1.44
CA ALA A 294 6.64 -7.93 -0.84
C ALA A 294 7.85 -7.03 -0.61
N ILE A 295 8.93 -7.57 -0.03
CA ILE A 295 10.17 -6.81 0.22
C ILE A 295 10.80 -6.33 -1.09
N LYS A 296 10.80 -7.15 -2.15
CA LYS A 296 11.28 -6.73 -3.49
C LYS A 296 10.49 -5.55 -4.05
N ALA A 297 9.17 -5.59 -3.90
CA ALA A 297 8.30 -4.48 -4.30
C ALA A 297 8.60 -3.21 -3.49
N VAL A 298 8.80 -3.33 -2.19
CA VAL A 298 9.17 -2.20 -1.31
C VAL A 298 10.54 -1.63 -1.68
N ILE A 299 11.52 -2.46 -2.03
CA ILE A 299 12.83 -2.01 -2.53
C ILE A 299 12.65 -1.24 -3.84
N ALA A 300 11.85 -1.73 -4.77
CA ALA A 300 11.57 -1.02 -6.02
C ALA A 300 10.93 0.36 -5.76
N LEU A 301 10.01 0.44 -4.80
CA LEU A 301 9.40 1.72 -4.38
C LEU A 301 10.42 2.66 -3.74
N ALA A 302 11.24 2.18 -2.81
CA ALA A 302 12.27 2.97 -2.15
C ALA A 302 13.29 3.53 -3.15
N VAL A 303 13.71 2.72 -4.13
CA VAL A 303 14.59 3.15 -5.22
C VAL A 303 13.93 4.23 -6.07
N LYS A 304 12.65 4.06 -6.42
CA LYS A 304 11.87 5.03 -7.20
C LYS A 304 11.66 6.35 -6.47
N GLN A 305 11.42 6.30 -5.17
CA GLN A 305 11.18 7.47 -4.30
C GLN A 305 12.48 8.07 -3.76
N ASN A 306 13.64 7.51 -4.15
CA ASN A 306 14.97 7.92 -3.67
C ASN A 306 15.12 7.93 -2.15
N CYS A 307 14.46 6.99 -1.46
CA CYS A 307 14.63 6.80 -0.03
C CYS A 307 16.03 6.23 0.29
N ALA A 308 16.62 6.70 1.38
CA ALA A 308 17.93 6.22 1.84
C ALA A 308 17.84 4.86 2.53
N GLN A 309 16.68 4.55 3.11
CA GLN A 309 16.44 3.33 3.86
C GLN A 309 14.96 2.92 3.84
N ILE A 310 14.73 1.66 4.18
CA ILE A 310 13.40 1.06 4.32
C ILE A 310 13.25 0.63 5.78
N GLY A 311 12.20 1.11 6.45
CA GLY A 311 11.88 0.72 7.83
C GLY A 311 10.77 -0.32 7.88
N PHE A 312 10.85 -1.21 8.86
CA PHE A 312 9.84 -2.25 9.11
C PHE A 312 9.38 -2.18 10.56
N THR A 313 8.09 -2.33 10.77
CA THR A 313 7.51 -2.55 12.09
C THR A 313 8.02 -3.85 12.70
N THR A 314 7.95 -3.98 14.01
CA THR A 314 8.26 -5.21 14.76
C THR A 314 7.00 -6.04 14.97
N GLY A 315 7.15 -7.31 15.32
CA GLY A 315 6.03 -8.19 15.68
C GLY A 315 5.22 -7.64 16.84
N LYS A 316 5.88 -7.06 17.85
CA LYS A 316 5.19 -6.39 18.98
C LYS A 316 4.31 -5.24 18.48
N GLN A 317 4.82 -4.35 17.65
CA GLN A 317 4.07 -3.22 17.09
C GLN A 317 2.89 -3.67 16.24
N GLN A 318 3.02 -4.79 15.53
CA GLN A 318 1.91 -5.39 14.79
C GLN A 318 0.86 -6.04 15.72
N CYS A 319 1.29 -6.73 16.77
CA CYS A 319 0.38 -7.34 17.74
C CYS A 319 -0.44 -6.30 18.54
N GLU A 320 0.09 -5.10 18.73
CA GLU A 320 -0.64 -3.98 19.34
C GLU A 320 -1.80 -3.48 18.45
N ARG A 321 -1.71 -3.74 17.13
CA ARG A 321 -2.75 -3.39 16.14
C ARG A 321 -3.74 -4.52 15.89
N TRP A 322 -3.26 -5.77 15.94
CA TRP A 322 -4.00 -6.96 15.52
C TRP A 322 -3.99 -8.06 16.58
N TRP A 323 -5.09 -8.79 16.69
CA TRP A 323 -5.28 -9.84 17.71
C TRP A 323 -4.48 -11.14 17.45
N ASN A 324 -3.95 -11.37 16.25
CA ASN A 324 -3.22 -12.60 15.92
C ASN A 324 -1.73 -12.47 16.24
N MET A 325 -1.36 -12.75 17.48
CA MET A 325 0.00 -12.49 17.96
C MET A 325 1.06 -13.42 17.36
N LYS A 326 0.81 -14.75 17.30
CA LYS A 326 1.86 -15.72 16.92
C LYS A 326 2.33 -15.62 15.48
N GLY A 327 1.41 -15.53 14.52
CA GLY A 327 1.74 -15.41 13.09
C GLY A 327 2.46 -14.10 12.76
N LEU A 328 2.02 -12.99 13.36
CA LEU A 328 2.65 -11.68 13.19
C LEU A 328 4.05 -11.62 13.79
N MET A 329 4.25 -12.17 15.00
CA MET A 329 5.58 -12.25 15.61
C MET A 329 6.56 -13.02 14.72
N ASN A 330 6.15 -14.19 14.20
CA ASN A 330 7.01 -14.98 13.31
C ASN A 330 7.37 -14.21 12.03
N LEU A 331 6.39 -13.58 11.38
CA LEU A 331 6.63 -12.83 10.15
C LEU A 331 7.58 -11.65 10.38
N TYR A 332 7.29 -10.80 11.38
CA TYR A 332 8.01 -9.53 11.54
C TYR A 332 9.31 -9.65 12.35
N ASP A 333 9.42 -10.63 13.25
CA ASP A 333 10.60 -10.79 14.10
C ASP A 333 11.53 -11.94 13.65
N LEU A 334 11.08 -12.85 12.75
CA LEU A 334 11.89 -13.96 12.24
C LEU A 334 12.05 -13.93 10.70
N ASP A 335 10.94 -13.98 9.94
CA ASP A 335 11.01 -14.17 8.49
C ASP A 335 11.53 -12.94 7.76
N ILE A 336 10.97 -11.76 8.05
CA ILE A 336 11.45 -10.49 7.48
C ILE A 336 12.91 -10.23 7.85
N PRO A 337 13.35 -10.28 9.13
CA PRO A 337 14.75 -10.12 9.48
C PRO A 337 15.70 -11.10 8.80
N LYS A 338 15.29 -12.36 8.65
CA LYS A 338 16.08 -13.37 7.91
C LYS A 338 16.25 -12.98 6.44
N CYS A 339 15.18 -12.50 5.81
CA CYS A 339 15.22 -12.00 4.43
C CYS A 339 16.12 -10.77 4.32
N LEU A 340 15.97 -9.77 5.20
CA LEU A 340 16.80 -8.56 5.21
C LEU A 340 18.28 -8.87 5.41
N LYS A 341 18.61 -9.88 6.23
CA LYS A 341 20.00 -10.33 6.42
C LYS A 341 20.60 -10.90 5.12
N LYS A 342 19.82 -11.68 4.35
CA LYS A 342 20.28 -12.19 3.04
C LYS A 342 20.53 -11.04 2.06
N ILE A 343 19.60 -10.07 1.97
CA ILE A 343 19.73 -8.92 1.10
C ILE A 343 20.95 -8.09 1.49
N ALA A 344 21.14 -7.84 2.77
CA ALA A 344 22.27 -7.09 3.30
C ALA A 344 23.61 -7.70 2.88
N ALA A 345 23.75 -9.02 3.01
CA ALA A 345 24.96 -9.74 2.62
C ALA A 345 25.17 -9.75 1.08
N GLN A 346 24.10 -9.86 0.29
CA GLN A 346 24.21 -9.97 -1.16
C GLN A 346 24.45 -8.63 -1.88
N TYR A 347 23.90 -7.53 -1.32
CA TYR A 347 23.89 -6.22 -1.97
C TYR A 347 24.61 -5.13 -1.17
N ASP A 348 25.49 -5.51 -0.27
CA ASP A 348 26.28 -4.59 0.57
C ASP A 348 25.42 -3.52 1.25
N CYS A 349 24.36 -3.96 1.91
CA CYS A 349 23.45 -3.10 2.65
C CYS A 349 23.69 -3.23 4.15
N ALA A 350 23.60 -2.11 4.90
CA ALA A 350 23.47 -2.19 6.35
C ALA A 350 22.02 -2.59 6.73
N ASN A 351 21.91 -3.52 7.67
CA ASN A 351 20.66 -3.95 8.29
C ASN A 351 20.75 -3.72 9.78
N ASP A 352 20.08 -2.70 10.29
CA ASP A 352 20.24 -2.21 11.65
C ASP A 352 18.90 -1.71 12.23
N TRP A 353 18.98 -0.92 13.27
CA TRP A 353 17.86 -0.29 13.95
C TRP A 353 17.92 1.23 13.78
N ALA A 354 16.77 1.85 13.55
CA ALA A 354 16.64 3.30 13.61
C ALA A 354 15.55 3.72 14.59
N THR A 355 15.61 4.96 15.02
CA THR A 355 14.55 5.57 15.82
C THR A 355 13.78 6.55 14.95
N ILE A 356 12.45 6.46 14.99
CA ILE A 356 11.55 7.41 14.35
C ILE A 356 10.70 8.11 15.40
N THR A 357 10.21 9.29 15.07
CA THR A 357 9.15 9.93 15.83
C THR A 357 7.80 9.52 15.26
N THR A 358 6.99 8.93 16.11
CA THR A 358 5.57 8.67 15.84
C THR A 358 4.72 9.55 16.76
N ARG A 359 3.43 9.35 16.75
CA ARG A 359 2.53 10.09 17.65
C ARG A 359 1.57 9.09 18.33
N LYS A 360 1.43 9.25 19.63
CA LYS A 360 0.47 8.48 20.42
C LYS A 360 -0.86 9.22 20.45
N PRO A 361 -1.96 8.60 20.01
CA PRO A 361 -3.26 9.24 20.05
C PRO A 361 -3.71 9.47 21.49
N ILE A 362 -4.40 10.59 21.72
CA ILE A 362 -4.98 10.96 23.03
C ILE A 362 -6.28 10.22 23.35
N GLY A 363 -6.75 9.38 22.43
CA GLY A 363 -8.01 8.67 22.55
C GLY A 363 -8.28 7.70 21.41
N LYS A 364 -9.54 7.40 21.17
CA LYS A 364 -10.01 6.49 20.12
C LYS A 364 -11.17 7.10 19.34
N VAL A 365 -11.29 6.70 18.08
CA VAL A 365 -12.46 7.05 17.25
C VAL A 365 -13.48 5.93 17.37
N ARG A 366 -14.73 6.29 17.67
CA ARG A 366 -15.86 5.34 17.75
C ARG A 366 -17.04 5.82 16.92
N ARG A 367 -17.82 4.87 16.41
CA ARG A 367 -19.07 5.16 15.70
C ARG A 367 -20.21 5.21 16.71
N THR A 368 -21.03 6.25 16.63
CA THR A 368 -22.24 6.39 17.47
C THR A 368 -23.40 5.54 16.91
N PRO A 369 -24.43 5.25 17.70
CA PRO A 369 -25.66 4.62 17.20
C PRO A 369 -26.35 5.41 16.06
N LYS A 370 -26.16 6.72 16.00
CA LYS A 370 -26.69 7.59 14.92
C LYS A 370 -25.84 7.53 13.65
N GLY A 371 -24.76 6.72 13.63
CA GLY A 371 -23.88 6.57 12.47
C GLY A 371 -22.79 7.64 12.35
N GLU A 372 -22.70 8.56 13.29
CA GLU A 372 -21.65 9.59 13.36
C GLU A 372 -20.39 9.05 14.04
N TRP A 373 -19.29 9.78 13.93
CA TRP A 373 -18.01 9.43 14.53
C TRP A 373 -17.65 10.41 15.65
N ILE A 374 -17.23 9.88 16.78
CA ILE A 374 -16.77 10.67 17.93
C ILE A 374 -15.33 10.29 18.28
N VAL A 375 -14.58 11.25 18.81
CA VAL A 375 -13.29 11.03 19.44
C VAL A 375 -13.49 11.01 20.96
N GLN A 376 -13.12 9.91 21.59
CA GLN A 376 -13.21 9.71 23.04
C GLN A 376 -11.82 9.55 23.64
N ASP A 377 -11.61 10.08 24.84
CA ASP A 377 -10.38 9.87 25.62
C ASP A 377 -10.32 8.46 26.24
N ALA A 378 -9.31 8.22 27.09
CA ALA A 378 -9.14 6.95 27.79
C ALA A 378 -10.29 6.62 28.75
N ASN A 379 -11.02 7.63 29.20
CA ASN A 379 -12.18 7.50 30.11
C ASN A 379 -13.52 7.42 29.34
N GLU A 380 -13.47 7.25 28.01
CA GLU A 380 -14.63 7.20 27.11
C GLU A 380 -15.42 8.50 27.03
N VAL A 381 -14.85 9.61 27.48
CA VAL A 381 -15.47 10.94 27.37
C VAL A 381 -15.21 11.52 25.98
N ALA A 382 -16.25 12.04 25.35
CA ALA A 382 -16.13 12.70 24.04
C ALA A 382 -15.30 14.00 24.17
N ILE A 383 -14.21 14.08 23.43
CA ILE A 383 -13.29 15.24 23.41
C ILE A 383 -13.45 16.14 22.19
N ALA A 384 -14.38 15.78 21.30
CA ALA A 384 -14.77 16.58 20.14
C ALA A 384 -16.25 16.35 19.82
N PRO A 385 -16.91 17.29 19.14
CA PRO A 385 -18.26 17.07 18.59
C PRO A 385 -18.29 15.88 17.63
N PRO A 386 -19.45 15.19 17.53
CA PRO A 386 -19.63 14.13 16.53
C PRO A 386 -19.47 14.69 15.11
N VAL A 387 -18.84 13.91 14.24
CA VAL A 387 -18.66 14.22 12.81
C VAL A 387 -19.16 13.06 11.94
N LYS A 388 -19.53 13.35 10.69
CA LYS A 388 -20.06 12.33 9.79
C LYS A 388 -18.95 11.52 9.09
N SER A 389 -17.75 12.07 8.99
CA SER A 389 -16.60 11.42 8.38
C SER A 389 -15.67 10.81 9.44
N LYS A 390 -15.34 9.51 9.29
CA LYS A 390 -14.33 8.82 10.09
C LYS A 390 -12.95 9.47 9.93
N ASP A 391 -12.62 9.88 8.70
CA ASP A 391 -11.31 10.43 8.40
C ASP A 391 -11.11 11.80 9.07
N VAL A 392 -12.17 12.58 9.22
CA VAL A 392 -12.14 13.84 9.97
C VAL A 392 -11.92 13.60 11.46
N ALA A 393 -12.59 12.59 12.03
CA ALA A 393 -12.37 12.22 13.43
C ALA A 393 -10.92 11.72 13.65
N LEU A 394 -10.38 10.93 12.74
CA LEU A 394 -8.98 10.47 12.78
C LEU A 394 -7.99 11.61 12.61
N HIS A 395 -8.27 12.56 11.71
CA HIS A 395 -7.45 13.78 11.55
C HIS A 395 -7.41 14.58 12.85
N TYR A 396 -8.55 14.82 13.48
CA TYR A 396 -8.63 15.51 14.77
C TYR A 396 -7.81 14.83 15.84
N LEU A 397 -7.89 13.50 15.93
CA LEU A 397 -7.11 12.69 16.85
C LEU A 397 -5.60 12.79 16.57
N ASN A 398 -5.21 12.75 15.28
CA ASN A 398 -3.82 12.86 14.85
C ASN A 398 -3.19 14.22 15.22
N VAL A 399 -3.86 15.31 14.95
CA VAL A 399 -3.36 16.66 15.25
C VAL A 399 -3.12 16.86 16.76
N ARG A 400 -3.92 16.24 17.62
CA ARG A 400 -3.82 16.34 19.09
C ARG A 400 -3.03 15.22 19.76
N SER A 401 -2.42 14.31 19.00
CA SER A 401 -1.59 13.24 19.53
C SER A 401 -0.25 13.76 20.08
N THR A 402 0.36 13.02 21.00
CA THR A 402 1.67 13.34 21.58
C THR A 402 2.79 12.64 20.86
N PRO A 403 3.97 13.29 20.63
CA PRO A 403 5.11 12.64 20.00
C PRO A 403 5.68 11.55 20.91
N VAL A 404 6.03 10.41 20.31
CA VAL A 404 6.70 9.30 20.98
C VAL A 404 7.81 8.75 20.07
N LYS A 405 8.85 8.19 20.69
CA LYS A 405 9.96 7.55 19.97
C LYS A 405 9.69 6.07 19.80
N GLU A 406 9.80 5.60 18.55
CA GLU A 406 9.66 4.19 18.21
C GLU A 406 10.93 3.68 17.58
N ARG A 407 11.35 2.48 18.01
CA ARG A 407 12.50 1.77 17.43
C ARG A 407 12.00 0.81 16.38
N ILE A 408 12.54 0.90 15.19
CA ILE A 408 12.18 0.10 14.03
C ILE A 408 13.42 -0.55 13.41
N ARG A 409 13.24 -1.67 12.74
CA ARG A 409 14.29 -2.29 11.93
C ARG A 409 14.41 -1.57 10.60
N VAL A 410 15.66 -1.35 10.13
CA VAL A 410 15.91 -0.70 8.85
C VAL A 410 16.88 -1.47 7.97
N LEU A 411 16.63 -1.43 6.67
CA LEU A 411 17.56 -1.84 5.62
C LEU A 411 18.00 -0.58 4.87
N GLN A 412 19.29 -0.30 4.82
CA GLN A 412 19.83 0.77 3.98
C GLN A 412 19.75 0.37 2.51
N VAL A 413 19.40 1.33 1.65
CA VAL A 413 19.33 1.11 0.21
C VAL A 413 20.67 1.50 -0.41
N SER A 414 21.61 0.55 -0.47
CA SER A 414 22.97 0.74 -1.01
C SER A 414 22.95 1.09 -2.50
N SER A 415 24.04 1.60 -3.02
CA SER A 415 24.22 1.84 -4.46
C SER A 415 24.15 0.54 -5.26
N VAL A 416 24.68 -0.55 -4.72
CA VAL A 416 24.66 -1.89 -5.34
C VAL A 416 23.21 -2.38 -5.48
N LEU A 417 22.41 -2.29 -4.40
CA LEU A 417 21.00 -2.67 -4.42
C LEU A 417 20.19 -1.81 -5.41
N LYS A 418 20.45 -0.49 -5.43
CA LYS A 418 19.81 0.44 -6.38
C LYS A 418 20.11 0.07 -7.83
N GLN A 419 21.36 -0.24 -8.14
CA GLN A 419 21.77 -0.64 -9.49
C GLN A 419 21.14 -1.96 -9.88
N ALA A 420 21.22 -3.00 -9.04
CA ALA A 420 20.62 -4.31 -9.30
C ALA A 420 19.10 -4.21 -9.53
N MET A 421 18.39 -3.40 -8.74
CA MET A 421 16.95 -3.19 -8.94
C MET A 421 16.66 -2.49 -10.26
N LYS A 422 17.42 -1.44 -10.63
CA LYS A 422 17.24 -0.71 -11.89
C LYS A 422 17.59 -1.56 -13.10
N ALA A 423 18.60 -2.42 -13.00
CA ALA A 423 19.03 -3.34 -14.06
C ALA A 423 18.09 -4.57 -14.20
N GLY A 424 17.13 -4.75 -13.28
CA GLY A 424 16.26 -5.93 -13.28
C GLY A 424 16.97 -7.23 -12.92
N GLU A 425 18.02 -7.16 -12.12
CA GLU A 425 18.84 -8.31 -11.68
C GLU A 425 18.31 -8.98 -10.41
N ILE A 426 17.33 -8.35 -9.75
CA ILE A 426 16.71 -8.95 -8.55
C ILE A 426 15.87 -10.16 -8.96
N PRO A 427 16.10 -11.35 -8.32
CA PRO A 427 15.41 -12.56 -8.72
C PRO A 427 13.90 -12.51 -8.43
N LEU A 428 13.10 -13.14 -9.29
CA LEU A 428 11.64 -13.27 -9.07
C LEU A 428 11.37 -14.23 -7.91
N PHE A 429 12.00 -15.40 -7.89
CA PHE A 429 11.91 -16.40 -6.83
C PHE A 429 13.18 -16.38 -5.96
N GLY A 430 13.00 -16.43 -4.64
CA GLY A 430 14.12 -16.42 -3.67
C GLY A 430 14.99 -15.15 -3.74
N TRP A 431 16.12 -15.21 -3.06
CA TRP A 431 17.19 -14.21 -3.05
C TRP A 431 18.50 -14.88 -3.46
#